data_0cb74ed25ef4e9180bf4a68d3cf8634e
#
_entry.id   0cb74ed25ef4e9180bf4a68d3cf8634e
#
_cell.length_a   1.000
_cell.length_b   1.000
_cell.length_c   1.000
_cell.angle_alpha   90.00
_cell.angle_beta   90.00
_cell.angle_gamma   90.00
#
_symmetry.space_group_name_H-M   'P 1'
#
loop_
_entity.id
_entity.type
_entity.pdbx_description
1 polymer ?
#
loop_
_entity_poly.entity_id
_entity_poly.type
_entity_poly.pdbx_seq_one_letter_code
_entity_poly.pdbx_strand_id
1 'polypeptide(L)'
;GMFPAWWLLGAYNNEPPVEETDETVCWPMTGSGEIDIFEHHSDGGPNHYAARTIKNEGECGKGDWQALMLVAEANLDEYHEYAVEWAGDDIVFLLDGVEIYRNEGIADEVSEPMFAILNFAKINDGVMTQNWEMEVDWVKYEARQ
;
A
#
# COMPACT_ATOMS: atom_id res chain seq x y z
N GLY A 1 17.52 -0.74 -0.03
CA GLY A 1 17.29 -0.07 -1.28
C GLY A 1 16.27 1.05 -1.21
N MET A 2 15.87 1.56 -2.33
CA MET A 2 14.76 2.51 -2.45
C MET A 2 13.41 1.81 -2.31
N PHE A 3 12.42 2.57 -1.83
CA PHE A 3 11.07 2.09 -1.60
C PHE A 3 10.05 3.21 -1.84
N PRO A 4 9.73 3.51 -3.09
CA PRO A 4 8.59 4.36 -3.41
C PRO A 4 7.29 3.60 -3.21
N ALA A 5 6.29 4.28 -2.63
CA ALA A 5 4.99 3.68 -2.37
C ALA A 5 3.83 4.68 -2.53
N TRP A 6 2.72 4.15 -3.00
CA TRP A 6 1.40 4.76 -3.02
C TRP A 6 0.42 3.82 -2.32
N TRP A 7 -0.11 4.23 -1.19
CA TRP A 7 -0.88 3.35 -0.32
C TRP A 7 -1.93 4.08 0.53
N LEU A 8 -2.83 3.34 1.10
CA LEU A 8 -3.88 3.83 1.98
C LEU A 8 -3.74 3.16 3.35
N LEU A 9 -3.81 3.97 4.39
CA LEU A 9 -3.77 3.49 5.77
C LEU A 9 -5.10 3.75 6.45
N GLY A 10 -5.61 2.75 7.16
CA GLY A 10 -6.84 2.85 7.91
C GLY A 10 -6.72 3.83 9.08
N ALA A 11 -7.76 4.63 9.30
CA ALA A 11 -7.77 5.70 10.30
C ALA A 11 -7.67 5.17 11.74
N TYR A 12 -7.99 3.91 11.97
CA TYR A 12 -7.86 3.28 13.29
C TYR A 12 -6.40 2.95 13.65
N ASN A 13 -5.49 2.96 12.65
CA ASN A 13 -4.05 2.90 12.91
C ASN A 13 -3.48 4.22 13.44
N ASN A 14 -4.30 5.27 13.58
CA ASN A 14 -3.88 6.56 14.09
C ASN A 14 -3.67 6.48 15.60
N GLU A 15 -2.50 6.03 16.00
CA GLU A 15 -2.08 6.15 17.39
C GLU A 15 -1.75 7.60 17.73
N PRO A 16 -2.08 8.06 18.93
CA PRO A 16 -1.57 9.34 19.38
C PRO A 16 -0.04 9.29 19.40
N PRO A 17 0.65 10.39 19.05
CA PRO A 17 2.10 10.43 19.10
C PRO A 17 2.58 10.07 20.50
N VAL A 18 3.27 8.95 20.62
CA VAL A 18 3.89 8.50 21.86
C VAL A 18 5.35 8.96 21.81
N GLU A 19 5.78 9.73 22.79
CA GLU A 19 7.17 10.18 22.91
C GLU A 19 8.07 9.09 23.51
N GLU A 20 7.97 7.86 23.03
CA GLU A 20 8.72 6.75 23.62
C GLU A 20 9.72 6.14 22.65
N THR A 21 10.90 5.83 23.20
CA THR A 21 12.01 5.26 22.43
C THR A 21 11.84 3.76 22.14
N ASP A 22 10.82 3.13 22.72
CA ASP A 22 10.56 1.68 22.62
C ASP A 22 9.13 1.42 22.13
N GLU A 23 8.63 2.21 21.18
CA GLU A 23 7.31 1.99 20.62
C GLU A 23 7.20 0.62 19.97
N THR A 24 6.48 -0.25 20.65
CA THR A 24 5.87 -1.39 19.99
C THR A 24 4.62 -0.87 19.28
N VAL A 25 4.83 -0.22 18.15
CA VAL A 25 3.72 0.23 17.31
C VAL A 25 2.92 -0.99 16.91
N CYS A 26 1.67 -1.01 17.33
CA CYS A 26 0.72 -2.01 16.88
C CYS A 26 0.30 -1.68 15.45
N TRP A 27 0.94 -2.27 14.49
CA TRP A 27 0.63 -2.05 13.09
C TRP A 27 0.47 -3.38 12.35
N PRO A 28 -0.60 -3.55 11.55
CA PRO A 28 -1.84 -2.79 11.67
C PRO A 28 -2.54 -3.06 13.01
N MET A 29 -3.24 -2.07 13.55
CA MET A 29 -4.07 -2.25 14.75
C MET A 29 -5.18 -3.25 14.49
N THR A 30 -5.61 -3.96 15.53
CA THR A 30 -6.73 -4.89 15.44
C THR A 30 -7.98 -4.18 14.90
N GLY A 31 -8.56 -4.72 13.83
CA GLY A 31 -9.72 -4.17 13.15
C GLY A 31 -9.41 -3.03 12.17
N SER A 32 -8.14 -2.74 11.95
CA SER A 32 -7.69 -1.77 10.94
C SER A 32 -7.01 -2.45 9.78
N GLY A 33 -6.93 -1.76 8.65
CA GLY A 33 -6.35 -2.26 7.41
C GLY A 33 -5.42 -1.28 6.70
N GLU A 34 -4.81 -1.80 5.65
CA GLU A 34 -3.95 -1.08 4.73
C GLU A 34 -4.17 -1.59 3.31
N ILE A 35 -4.09 -0.71 2.36
CA ILE A 35 -4.16 -1.05 0.94
C ILE A 35 -2.96 -0.43 0.24
N ASP A 36 -2.04 -1.27 -0.21
CA ASP A 36 -0.89 -0.84 -0.99
C ASP A 36 -1.24 -0.92 -2.47
N ILE A 37 -1.37 0.24 -3.11
CA ILE A 37 -1.73 0.34 -4.52
C ILE A 37 -0.50 0.10 -5.39
N PHE A 38 0.63 0.61 -4.91
CA PHE A 38 1.94 0.47 -5.55
C PHE A 38 3.03 0.46 -4.49
N GLU A 39 3.85 -0.57 -4.48
CA GLU A 39 5.07 -0.66 -3.68
C GLU A 39 6.20 -1.24 -4.54
N HIS A 40 7.24 -0.46 -4.76
CA HIS A 40 8.39 -0.96 -5.50
C HIS A 40 9.58 -1.19 -4.57
N HIS A 41 10.08 -2.40 -4.58
CA HIS A 41 11.31 -2.79 -3.90
C HIS A 41 12.44 -2.97 -4.92
N SER A 42 13.51 -2.22 -4.78
CA SER A 42 14.63 -2.25 -5.71
C SER A 42 15.32 -3.60 -5.85
N ASP A 43 15.17 -4.49 -4.88
CA ASP A 43 15.76 -5.83 -4.89
C ASP A 43 14.93 -6.87 -5.65
N GLY A 44 13.71 -6.57 -5.97
CA GLY A 44 12.86 -7.46 -6.77
C GLY A 44 13.01 -7.29 -8.28
N GLY A 45 13.79 -6.33 -8.74
CA GLY A 45 14.01 -6.04 -10.17
C GLY A 45 13.41 -4.69 -10.60
N PRO A 46 13.85 -4.15 -11.73
CA PRO A 46 13.56 -2.76 -12.10
C PRO A 46 12.10 -2.51 -12.50
N ASN A 47 11.34 -3.52 -12.88
CA ASN A 47 10.02 -3.35 -13.50
C ASN A 47 8.89 -4.02 -12.71
N HIS A 48 9.12 -4.38 -11.46
CA HIS A 48 8.06 -5.02 -10.68
C HIS A 48 7.62 -4.13 -9.52
N TYR A 49 6.38 -4.30 -9.13
CA TYR A 49 5.82 -3.72 -7.92
C TYR A 49 4.81 -4.68 -7.28
N ALA A 50 4.55 -4.48 -6.01
CA ALA A 50 3.52 -5.20 -5.29
C ALA A 50 2.26 -4.32 -5.14
N ALA A 51 1.10 -4.96 -5.23
CA ALA A 51 -0.18 -4.42 -4.84
C ALA A 51 -0.84 -5.39 -3.86
N ARG A 52 -1.37 -4.91 -2.74
CA ARG A 52 -1.90 -5.79 -1.70
C ARG A 52 -2.93 -5.11 -0.79
N THR A 53 -3.70 -5.92 -0.09
CA THR A 53 -4.52 -5.51 1.03
C THR A 53 -4.02 -6.21 2.27
N ILE A 54 -3.82 -5.47 3.34
CA ILE A 54 -3.40 -5.99 4.65
C ILE A 54 -4.50 -5.68 5.65
N LYS A 55 -4.86 -6.65 6.47
CA LYS A 55 -5.75 -6.44 7.62
C LYS A 55 -5.21 -7.15 8.84
N ASN A 56 -5.59 -6.68 10.00
CA ASN A 56 -5.30 -7.32 11.26
C ASN A 56 -6.58 -7.92 11.86
N GLU A 57 -6.68 -9.24 11.83
CA GLU A 57 -7.80 -9.99 12.45
C GLU A 57 -7.50 -10.46 13.88
N GLY A 58 -6.31 -10.23 14.37
CA GLY A 58 -5.85 -10.82 15.63
C GLY A 58 -5.35 -9.81 16.65
N GLU A 59 -4.50 -10.31 17.52
CA GLU A 59 -3.80 -9.48 18.48
C GLU A 59 -2.76 -8.58 17.78
N CYS A 60 -2.50 -7.44 18.39
CA CYS A 60 -1.48 -6.50 17.97
C CYS A 60 -0.16 -7.18 17.58
N GLY A 61 0.34 -6.88 16.38
CA GLY A 61 1.59 -7.43 15.87
C GLY A 61 1.56 -8.92 15.51
N LYS A 62 0.43 -9.56 15.64
CA LYS A 62 0.19 -10.96 15.26
C LYS A 62 -0.87 -11.11 14.20
N GLY A 63 -1.15 -10.03 13.48
CA GLY A 63 -2.10 -10.03 12.39
C GLY A 63 -1.77 -11.15 11.42
N ASP A 64 -2.80 -11.89 11.04
CA ASP A 64 -2.69 -12.75 9.89
C ASP A 64 -2.44 -11.81 8.71
N TRP A 65 -1.19 -11.69 8.32
CA TRP A 65 -0.78 -10.96 7.15
C TRP A 65 -1.32 -11.69 5.93
N GLN A 66 -2.61 -11.70 5.80
CA GLN A 66 -3.24 -12.06 4.54
C GLN A 66 -2.99 -10.93 3.55
N ALA A 67 -1.73 -10.74 3.26
CA ALA A 67 -1.32 -9.98 2.11
C ALA A 67 -1.66 -10.85 0.90
N LEU A 68 -2.86 -10.69 0.42
CA LEU A 68 -3.16 -11.09 -0.94
C LEU A 68 -2.34 -10.15 -1.82
N MET A 69 -1.18 -10.60 -2.20
CA MET A 69 -0.18 -9.81 -2.90
C MET A 69 -0.11 -10.26 -4.34
N LEU A 70 -0.29 -9.33 -5.24
CA LEU A 70 0.13 -9.47 -6.62
C LEU A 70 1.52 -8.83 -6.78
N VAL A 71 2.43 -9.51 -7.42
CA VAL A 71 3.61 -8.90 -8.02
C VAL A 71 3.30 -8.66 -9.48
N ALA A 72 3.16 -7.40 -9.87
CA ALA A 72 2.90 -6.99 -11.23
C ALA A 72 4.17 -6.45 -11.89
N GLU A 73 4.19 -6.41 -13.20
CA GLU A 73 5.26 -5.81 -13.99
C GLU A 73 4.74 -4.57 -14.72
N ALA A 74 5.49 -3.48 -14.60
CA ALA A 74 5.30 -2.26 -15.36
C ALA A 74 6.66 -1.66 -15.71
N ASN A 75 6.75 -0.91 -16.81
CA ASN A 75 7.96 -0.15 -17.09
C ASN A 75 8.00 1.09 -16.17
N LEU A 76 8.66 0.99 -15.03
CA LEU A 76 8.70 2.06 -14.01
C LEU A 76 9.46 3.32 -14.46
N ASP A 77 10.08 3.32 -15.65
CA ASP A 77 10.66 4.51 -16.28
C ASP A 77 9.61 5.33 -17.08
N GLU A 78 8.35 4.89 -17.08
CA GLU A 78 7.23 5.57 -17.73
C GLU A 78 6.14 5.93 -16.71
N TYR A 79 5.31 6.93 -17.03
CA TYR A 79 4.14 7.26 -16.24
C TYR A 79 3.05 6.22 -16.44
N HIS A 80 2.50 5.73 -15.33
CA HIS A 80 1.36 4.82 -15.29
C HIS A 80 0.31 5.33 -14.33
N GLU A 81 -0.94 4.94 -14.56
CA GLU A 81 -2.03 5.11 -13.60
C GLU A 81 -2.12 3.88 -12.71
N TYR A 82 -1.79 4.03 -11.44
CA TYR A 82 -1.98 3.00 -10.42
C TYR A 82 -3.22 3.33 -9.61
N ALA A 83 -4.22 2.46 -9.61
CA ALA A 83 -5.48 2.74 -8.96
C ALA A 83 -6.00 1.56 -8.14
N VAL A 84 -6.84 1.88 -7.17
CA VAL A 84 -7.66 0.92 -6.44
C VAL A 84 -9.12 1.37 -6.47
N GLU A 85 -10.01 0.41 -6.59
CA GLU A 85 -11.44 0.64 -6.56
C GLU A 85 -12.14 -0.29 -5.56
N TRP A 86 -13.11 0.26 -4.81
CA TRP A 86 -14.10 -0.54 -4.10
C TRP A 86 -15.21 -0.91 -5.07
N ALA A 87 -15.29 -2.17 -5.47
CA ALA A 87 -16.24 -2.68 -6.46
C ALA A 87 -17.25 -3.63 -5.81
N GLY A 88 -18.25 -3.06 -5.09
CA GLY A 88 -19.15 -3.84 -4.25
C GLY A 88 -18.40 -4.38 -3.04
N ASP A 89 -18.34 -5.69 -2.89
CA ASP A 89 -17.67 -6.37 -1.78
C ASP A 89 -16.17 -6.61 -2.05
N ASP A 90 -15.66 -6.18 -3.20
CA ASP A 90 -14.30 -6.45 -3.65
C ASP A 90 -13.42 -5.20 -3.61
N ILE A 91 -12.12 -5.42 -3.45
CA ILE A 91 -11.07 -4.44 -3.70
C ILE A 91 -10.36 -4.81 -5.00
N VAL A 92 -10.38 -3.90 -5.96
CA VAL A 92 -9.85 -4.12 -7.32
C VAL A 92 -8.68 -3.21 -7.58
N PHE A 93 -7.56 -3.78 -7.99
CA PHE A 93 -6.35 -3.05 -8.37
C PHE A 93 -6.27 -2.93 -9.89
N LEU A 94 -5.94 -1.73 -10.36
CA LEU A 94 -5.85 -1.42 -11.77
C LEU A 94 -4.49 -0.81 -12.12
N LEU A 95 -4.02 -1.15 -13.32
CA LEU A 95 -2.88 -0.53 -13.98
C LEU A 95 -3.37 0.02 -15.33
N ASP A 96 -3.25 1.33 -15.54
CA ASP A 96 -3.70 2.02 -16.76
C ASP A 96 -5.17 1.71 -17.12
N GLY A 97 -6.01 1.63 -16.09
CA GLY A 97 -7.44 1.32 -16.23
C GLY A 97 -7.76 -0.16 -16.48
N VAL A 98 -6.76 -1.03 -16.49
CA VAL A 98 -6.95 -2.49 -16.65
C VAL A 98 -6.88 -3.17 -15.30
N GLU A 99 -7.91 -3.97 -14.95
CA GLU A 99 -7.89 -4.80 -13.76
C GLU A 99 -6.73 -5.79 -13.82
N ILE A 100 -5.84 -5.72 -12.83
CA ILE A 100 -4.69 -6.62 -12.69
C ILE A 100 -4.85 -7.60 -11.55
N TYR A 101 -5.66 -7.23 -10.54
CA TYR A 101 -5.85 -8.05 -9.36
C TYR A 101 -7.16 -7.70 -8.65
N ARG A 102 -7.79 -8.70 -8.04
CA ARG A 102 -9.03 -8.54 -7.29
C ARG A 102 -8.97 -9.34 -5.99
N ASN A 103 -9.25 -8.69 -4.90
CA ASN A 103 -9.48 -9.29 -3.59
C ASN A 103 -10.99 -9.40 -3.38
N GLU A 104 -11.51 -10.61 -3.55
CA GLU A 104 -12.94 -10.87 -3.45
C GLU A 104 -13.42 -10.86 -1.99
N GLY A 105 -14.52 -10.17 -1.73
CA GLY A 105 -15.24 -10.20 -0.46
C GLY A 105 -14.53 -9.51 0.71
N ILE A 106 -13.50 -8.69 0.45
CA ILE A 106 -12.69 -8.07 1.52
C ILE A 106 -13.05 -6.60 1.80
N ALA A 107 -13.91 -5.99 0.98
CA ALA A 107 -14.17 -4.56 1.08
C ALA A 107 -14.72 -4.13 2.45
N ASP A 108 -15.57 -4.95 3.07
CA ASP A 108 -16.11 -4.67 4.41
C ASP A 108 -15.04 -4.71 5.50
N GLU A 109 -13.97 -5.44 5.28
CA GLU A 109 -12.88 -5.60 6.24
C GLU A 109 -11.89 -4.45 6.24
N VAL A 110 -11.93 -3.61 5.20
CA VAL A 110 -11.16 -2.38 5.03
C VAL A 110 -12.08 -1.18 4.78
N SER A 111 -13.26 -1.20 5.41
CA SER A 111 -14.31 -0.18 5.23
C SER A 111 -14.16 1.06 6.10
N GLU A 112 -13.16 1.10 6.96
CA GLU A 112 -12.85 2.28 7.75
C GLU A 112 -12.45 3.48 6.88
N PRO A 113 -12.57 4.72 7.40
CA PRO A 113 -11.96 5.86 6.74
C PRO A 113 -10.47 5.65 6.55
N MET A 114 -9.96 5.92 5.36
CA MET A 114 -8.55 5.77 5.04
C MET A 114 -7.93 7.09 4.63
N PHE A 115 -6.66 7.26 4.90
CA PHE A 115 -5.87 8.37 4.38
C PHE A 115 -4.79 7.85 3.43
N ALA A 116 -4.56 8.65 2.41
CA ALA A 116 -3.64 8.31 1.33
C ALA A 116 -2.24 8.81 1.64
N ILE A 117 -1.26 7.97 1.37
CA ILE A 117 0.15 8.25 1.61
C ILE A 117 0.94 8.01 0.33
N LEU A 118 1.70 9.03 -0.06
CA LEU A 118 2.74 8.93 -1.07
C LEU A 118 4.08 9.13 -0.37
N ASN A 119 4.97 8.19 -0.50
CA ASN A 119 6.30 8.32 0.08
C ASN A 119 7.38 7.74 -0.83
N PHE A 120 8.58 8.23 -0.62
CA PHE A 120 9.80 7.65 -1.15
C PHE A 120 10.75 7.41 0.01
N ALA A 121 10.88 6.17 0.42
CA ALA A 121 11.70 5.78 1.55
C ALA A 121 12.98 5.06 1.10
N LYS A 122 13.97 5.07 1.98
CA LYS A 122 15.08 4.13 1.93
C LYS A 122 14.86 3.08 3.00
N ILE A 123 14.73 1.84 2.59
CA ILE A 123 14.61 0.70 3.50
C ILE A 123 15.92 -0.09 3.52
N ASN A 124 16.19 -0.72 4.67
CA ASN A 124 17.38 -1.50 4.97
C ASN A 124 18.72 -0.74 4.75
N ASP A 125 19.83 -1.43 4.94
CA ASP A 125 21.20 -0.88 4.80
C ASP A 125 21.71 -0.86 3.34
N GLY A 126 20.83 -1.06 2.37
CA GLY A 126 21.15 -1.03 0.96
C GLY A 126 21.86 0.26 0.55
N VAL A 127 22.98 0.12 -0.15
CA VAL A 127 23.72 1.26 -0.65
C VAL A 127 22.99 1.86 -1.84
N MET A 128 22.62 3.14 -1.72
CA MET A 128 22.11 3.91 -2.86
C MET A 128 23.30 4.32 -3.73
N THR A 129 23.45 3.66 -4.87
CA THR A 129 24.60 3.90 -5.78
C THR A 129 24.35 5.02 -6.77
N GLN A 130 23.13 5.53 -6.85
CA GLN A 130 22.71 6.61 -7.72
C GLN A 130 21.56 7.41 -7.09
N ASN A 131 21.27 8.57 -7.65
CA ASN A 131 20.07 9.31 -7.31
C ASN A 131 18.86 8.63 -7.92
N TRP A 132 17.80 8.54 -7.14
CA TRP A 132 16.50 8.03 -7.57
C TRP A 132 15.46 9.12 -7.37
N GLU A 133 14.51 9.17 -8.25
CA GLU A 133 13.40 10.14 -8.23
C GLU A 133 12.09 9.38 -8.35
N MET A 134 11.06 9.89 -7.71
CA MET A 134 9.68 9.49 -7.91
C MET A 134 8.93 10.72 -8.37
N GLU A 135 8.38 10.67 -9.56
CA GLU A 135 7.61 11.77 -10.12
C GLU A 135 6.12 11.43 -10.04
N VAL A 136 5.31 12.37 -9.60
CA VAL A 136 3.86 12.22 -9.49
C VAL A 136 3.20 13.36 -10.24
N ASP A 137 2.50 13.06 -11.30
CA ASP A 137 1.79 14.04 -12.11
C ASP A 137 0.48 14.48 -11.45
N TRP A 138 -0.31 13.51 -10.96
CA TRP A 138 -1.55 13.80 -10.27
C TRP A 138 -1.95 12.70 -9.29
N VAL A 139 -2.83 13.06 -8.35
CA VAL A 139 -3.54 12.15 -7.47
C VAL A 139 -5.02 12.47 -7.57
N LYS A 140 -5.87 11.47 -7.69
CA LYS A 140 -7.31 11.62 -7.87
C LYS A 140 -8.06 10.73 -6.89
N TYR A 141 -9.13 11.29 -6.33
CA TYR A 141 -10.14 10.55 -5.58
C TYR A 141 -11.50 10.76 -6.22
N GLU A 142 -12.23 9.68 -6.42
CA GLU A 142 -13.61 9.71 -6.93
C GLU A 142 -14.50 8.90 -6.00
N ALA A 143 -15.50 9.57 -5.41
CA ALA A 143 -16.57 8.87 -4.71
C ALA A 143 -17.59 8.33 -5.72
N ARG A 144 -17.89 7.03 -5.66
CA ARG A 144 -19.03 6.48 -6.42
C ARG A 144 -20.32 6.99 -5.78
N GLN A 145 -21.24 7.45 -6.64
CA GLN A 145 -22.59 7.86 -6.25
C GLN A 145 -23.50 6.65 -6.11
#